data_d02bc3b39521d89cbb65cf2467e6278a
#
_entry.id   d02bc3b39521d89cbb65cf2467e6278a
#
_cell.length_a   1.000
_cell.length_b   1.000
_cell.length_c   1.000
_cell.angle_alpha   90.00
_cell.angle_beta   90.00
_cell.angle_gamma   90.00
#
_symmetry.space_group_name_H-M   'P 1'
#
loop_
_entity.id
_entity.type
_entity.pdbx_description
1 polymer ?
#
loop_
_entity_poly.entity_id
_entity_poly.type
_entity_poly.pdbx_seq_one_letter_code
_entity_poly.pdbx_strand_id
1 'polypeptide(L)'
;MIKVYLGGIVSGLTYEEANSWREEAIKRLSCLGIIGVSPMRFKEYLDDEDILSPLGSSNNILTNQKGIFSRDKWDVRTCDIILMNLLGAKTQSIGCSMELAWANLLNKPTIVIMESGNPNEHAFIYQTADFLVESLLEALDTCESILLY
;
A
#
# COMPACT_ATOMS: atom_id res chain seq x y z
N MET A 1 -7.98 0.09 -18.24
CA MET A 1 -8.70 0.22 -16.96
C MET A 1 -7.68 0.65 -15.93
N ILE A 2 -7.90 1.79 -15.29
CA ILE A 2 -6.94 2.41 -14.36
C ILE A 2 -6.87 1.62 -13.06
N LYS A 3 -5.66 1.42 -12.54
CA LYS A 3 -5.39 0.66 -11.31
C LYS A 3 -4.56 1.47 -10.34
N VAL A 4 -4.98 1.49 -9.08
CA VAL A 4 -4.26 2.10 -7.96
C VAL A 4 -3.80 1.01 -7.01
N TYR A 5 -2.49 0.87 -6.79
CA TYR A 5 -1.95 -0.03 -5.79
C TYR A 5 -2.12 0.57 -4.39
N LEU A 6 -2.66 -0.21 -3.47
CA LEU A 6 -2.95 0.20 -2.10
C LEU A 6 -1.91 -0.41 -1.14
N GLY A 7 -0.67 0.08 -1.26
CA GLY A 7 0.44 -0.28 -0.38
C GLY A 7 0.28 0.29 1.01
N GLY A 8 0.93 -0.31 1.99
CA GLY A 8 0.89 0.18 3.36
C GLY A 8 1.27 -0.90 4.36
N ILE A 9 1.38 -0.50 5.61
CA ILE A 9 1.81 -1.36 6.71
C ILE A 9 0.88 -2.55 6.85
N VAL A 10 1.47 -3.72 7.02
CA VAL A 10 0.79 -5.00 7.27
C VAL A 10 1.37 -5.66 8.52
N SER A 11 2.68 -5.79 8.59
CA SER A 11 3.37 -6.45 9.69
C SER A 11 3.12 -5.74 11.02
N GLY A 12 2.80 -6.50 12.05
CA GLY A 12 2.50 -5.98 13.38
C GLY A 12 1.06 -5.48 13.57
N LEU A 13 0.22 -5.59 12.55
CA LEU A 13 -1.20 -5.28 12.59
C LEU A 13 -2.04 -6.55 12.62
N THR A 14 -3.29 -6.42 13.07
CA THR A 14 -4.33 -7.43 12.82
C THR A 14 -4.74 -7.40 11.35
N TYR A 15 -5.42 -8.45 10.89
CA TYR A 15 -5.97 -8.49 9.54
C TYR A 15 -6.95 -7.32 9.28
N GLU A 16 -7.82 -7.02 10.25
CA GLU A 16 -8.77 -5.93 10.16
C GLU A 16 -8.08 -4.55 10.06
N GLU A 17 -7.10 -4.29 10.92
CA GLU A 17 -6.32 -3.04 10.88
C GLU A 17 -5.60 -2.87 9.54
N ALA A 18 -5.05 -3.95 9.00
CA ALA A 18 -4.39 -3.92 7.69
C ALA A 18 -5.37 -3.70 6.54
N ASN A 19 -6.64 -4.10 6.67
CA ASN A 19 -7.60 -4.14 5.57
C ASN A 19 -8.62 -3.01 5.56
N SER A 20 -9.09 -2.51 6.72
CA SER A 20 -10.21 -1.58 6.80
C SER A 20 -10.08 -0.34 5.90
N TRP A 21 -8.93 0.32 5.93
CA TRP A 21 -8.69 1.48 5.08
C TRP A 21 -8.60 1.13 3.58
N ARG A 22 -8.12 -0.09 3.27
CA ARG A 22 -8.04 -0.58 1.89
C ARG A 22 -9.42 -0.83 1.30
N GLU A 23 -10.33 -1.37 2.09
CA GLU A 23 -11.73 -1.59 1.70
C GLU A 23 -12.45 -0.26 1.44
N GLU A 24 -12.23 0.74 2.31
CA GLU A 24 -12.73 2.09 2.10
C GLU A 24 -12.21 2.71 0.79
N ALA A 25 -10.90 2.62 0.57
CA ALA A 25 -10.27 3.11 -0.66
C ALA A 25 -10.81 2.40 -1.91
N ILE A 26 -10.92 1.07 -1.88
CA ILE A 26 -11.48 0.28 -2.99
C ILE A 26 -12.91 0.72 -3.30
N LYS A 27 -13.74 0.88 -2.27
CA LYS A 27 -15.13 1.31 -2.44
C LYS A 27 -15.22 2.66 -3.12
N ARG A 28 -14.42 3.65 -2.69
CA ARG A 28 -14.41 4.99 -3.27
C ARG A 28 -13.89 4.98 -4.71
N LEU A 29 -12.77 4.34 -4.96
CA LEU A 29 -12.19 4.22 -6.30
C LEU A 29 -13.12 3.52 -7.28
N SER A 30 -13.83 2.47 -6.83
CA SER A 30 -14.77 1.73 -7.68
C SER A 30 -15.94 2.58 -8.17
N CYS A 31 -16.40 3.55 -7.39
CA CYS A 31 -17.45 4.51 -7.80
C CYS A 31 -17.00 5.37 -9.00
N LEU A 32 -15.70 5.49 -9.22
CA LEU A 32 -15.09 6.25 -10.34
C LEU A 32 -14.64 5.34 -11.50
N GLY A 33 -14.94 4.04 -11.42
CA GLY A 33 -14.48 3.05 -12.41
C GLY A 33 -12.98 2.73 -12.32
N ILE A 34 -12.34 3.03 -11.19
CA ILE A 34 -10.93 2.78 -10.89
C ILE A 34 -10.81 1.52 -10.04
N ILE A 35 -9.82 0.67 -10.34
CA ILE A 35 -9.56 -0.56 -9.58
C ILE A 35 -8.54 -0.29 -8.47
N GLY A 36 -8.95 -0.41 -7.21
CA GLY A 36 -8.02 -0.51 -6.09
C GLY A 36 -7.43 -1.92 -6.00
N VAL A 37 -6.11 -2.02 -6.04
CA VAL A 37 -5.37 -3.28 -5.96
C VAL A 37 -4.75 -3.43 -4.58
N SER A 38 -5.37 -4.25 -3.74
CA SER A 38 -4.87 -4.54 -2.39
C SER A 38 -3.88 -5.72 -2.40
N PRO A 39 -2.71 -5.61 -1.75
CA PRO A 39 -1.82 -6.75 -1.50
C PRO A 39 -2.44 -7.80 -0.57
N MET A 40 -3.50 -7.44 0.14
CA MET A 40 -4.23 -8.34 1.05
C MET A 40 -5.34 -9.15 0.36
N ARG A 41 -5.65 -8.90 -0.92
CA ARG A 41 -6.69 -9.64 -1.64
C ARG A 41 -6.39 -11.14 -1.69
N PHE A 42 -7.43 -11.97 -1.50
CA PHE A 42 -7.33 -13.44 -1.41
C PHE A 42 -6.46 -13.95 -0.25
N LYS A 43 -6.38 -13.18 0.84
CA LYS A 43 -5.65 -13.53 2.06
C LYS A 43 -6.56 -13.56 3.30
N GLU A 44 -7.87 -13.74 3.11
CA GLU A 44 -8.88 -13.72 4.18
C GLU A 44 -8.61 -14.77 5.26
N TYR A 45 -7.91 -15.86 4.92
CA TYR A 45 -7.47 -16.88 5.88
C TYR A 45 -6.46 -16.37 6.92
N LEU A 46 -5.89 -15.18 6.74
CA LEU A 46 -5.04 -14.54 7.74
C LEU A 46 -5.83 -13.87 8.87
N ASP A 47 -7.16 -13.79 8.76
CA ASP A 47 -8.01 -13.25 9.83
C ASP A 47 -7.97 -14.09 11.11
N ASP A 48 -7.58 -15.36 10.99
CA ASP A 48 -7.33 -16.25 12.13
C ASP A 48 -6.00 -15.99 12.86
N GLU A 49 -5.12 -15.13 12.32
CA GLU A 49 -3.86 -14.74 12.94
C GLU A 49 -4.06 -13.51 13.84
N ASP A 50 -3.59 -13.57 15.08
CA ASP A 50 -3.68 -12.45 16.02
C ASP A 50 -2.94 -11.21 15.48
N ILE A 51 -1.70 -11.41 15.01
CA ILE A 51 -0.84 -10.35 14.46
C ILE A 51 -0.12 -10.88 13.22
N LEU A 52 -0.16 -10.11 12.15
CA LEU A 52 0.48 -10.46 10.88
C LEU A 52 2.01 -10.40 10.98
N SER A 53 2.65 -11.47 10.54
CA SER A 53 4.11 -11.63 10.60
C SER A 53 4.82 -10.91 9.44
N PRO A 54 5.96 -10.23 9.70
CA PRO A 54 6.82 -9.68 8.64
C PRO A 54 7.51 -10.78 7.81
N LEU A 55 7.58 -12.01 8.32
CA LEU A 55 8.20 -13.14 7.62
C LEU A 55 7.21 -13.90 6.74
N GLY A 56 5.95 -13.49 6.74
CA GLY A 56 4.88 -14.18 6.03
C GLY A 56 4.49 -15.51 6.70
N SER A 57 3.72 -16.30 5.98
CA SER A 57 3.29 -17.64 6.41
C SER A 57 3.76 -18.69 5.40
N SER A 58 4.29 -19.79 5.86
CA SER A 58 4.76 -20.90 5.00
C SER A 58 3.63 -21.74 4.41
N ASN A 59 2.41 -21.58 4.92
CA ASN A 59 1.28 -22.48 4.62
C ASN A 59 0.57 -22.16 3.29
N ASN A 60 0.88 -21.03 2.66
CA ASN A 60 0.21 -20.63 1.41
C ASN A 60 1.21 -19.93 0.47
N ILE A 61 1.08 -20.21 -0.81
CA ILE A 61 1.94 -19.66 -1.85
C ILE A 61 1.86 -18.13 -1.95
N LEU A 62 0.72 -17.53 -1.59
CA LEU A 62 0.53 -16.07 -1.61
C LEU A 62 1.09 -15.37 -0.37
N THR A 63 1.34 -16.10 0.70
CA THR A 63 1.80 -15.55 1.98
C THR A 63 3.19 -16.06 2.40
N ASN A 64 3.80 -16.96 1.64
CA ASN A 64 5.21 -17.25 1.84
C ASN A 64 6.07 -16.06 1.35
N GLN A 65 7.30 -16.00 1.80
CA GLN A 65 8.23 -14.88 1.52
C GLN A 65 8.35 -14.56 0.03
N LYS A 66 8.51 -15.59 -0.80
CA LYS A 66 8.64 -15.43 -2.25
C LYS A 66 7.34 -14.97 -2.90
N GLY A 67 6.22 -15.50 -2.44
CA GLY A 67 4.89 -15.15 -2.95
C GLY A 67 4.54 -13.69 -2.67
N ILE A 68 4.74 -13.23 -1.44
CA ILE A 68 4.55 -11.82 -1.06
C ILE A 68 5.40 -10.92 -1.95
N PHE A 69 6.71 -11.12 -1.97
CA PHE A 69 7.64 -10.31 -2.74
C PHE A 69 7.30 -10.26 -4.24
N SER A 70 7.03 -11.42 -4.83
CA SER A 70 6.78 -11.52 -6.28
C SER A 70 5.46 -10.87 -6.68
N ARG A 71 4.43 -11.02 -5.85
CA ARG A 71 3.11 -10.47 -6.09
C ARG A 71 3.09 -8.95 -5.92
N ASP A 72 3.67 -8.44 -4.83
CA ASP A 72 3.70 -7.01 -4.56
C ASP A 72 4.53 -6.27 -5.62
N LYS A 73 5.67 -6.85 -6.03
CA LYS A 73 6.45 -6.33 -7.15
C LYS A 73 5.67 -6.31 -8.47
N TRP A 74 4.89 -7.36 -8.75
CA TRP A 74 4.03 -7.41 -9.92
C TRP A 74 2.93 -6.34 -9.86
N ASP A 75 2.30 -6.17 -8.71
CA ASP A 75 1.23 -5.20 -8.51
C ASP A 75 1.73 -3.77 -8.70
N VAL A 76 2.86 -3.40 -8.07
CA VAL A 76 3.50 -2.09 -8.28
C VAL A 76 3.82 -1.86 -9.76
N ARG A 77 4.34 -2.88 -10.45
CA ARG A 77 4.68 -2.77 -11.87
C ARG A 77 3.45 -2.54 -12.75
N THR A 78 2.31 -3.14 -12.44
CA THR A 78 1.12 -3.16 -13.30
C THR A 78 0.05 -2.16 -12.93
N CYS A 79 0.15 -1.50 -11.79
CA CYS A 79 -0.71 -0.38 -11.40
C CYS A 79 -0.24 0.93 -12.04
N ASP A 80 -1.15 1.87 -12.17
CA ASP A 80 -0.89 3.19 -12.77
C ASP A 80 -0.42 4.21 -11.74
N ILE A 81 -0.94 4.13 -10.51
CA ILE A 81 -0.58 4.95 -9.34
C ILE A 81 -0.29 4.05 -8.14
N ILE A 82 0.61 4.50 -7.29
CA ILE A 82 0.89 3.87 -5.99
C ILE A 82 0.40 4.80 -4.87
N LEU A 83 -0.57 4.34 -4.10
CA LEU A 83 -1.00 4.97 -2.87
C LEU A 83 -0.40 4.17 -1.71
N MET A 84 0.48 4.81 -0.93
CA MET A 84 1.20 4.19 0.16
C MET A 84 0.76 4.77 1.50
N ASN A 85 0.04 3.99 2.30
CA ASN A 85 -0.43 4.40 3.63
C ASN A 85 0.54 3.96 4.72
N LEU A 86 1.25 4.93 5.30
CA LEU A 86 2.20 4.75 6.41
C LEU A 86 1.66 5.27 7.75
N LEU A 87 0.39 5.73 7.79
CA LEU A 87 -0.19 6.27 9.03
C LEU A 87 -0.12 5.28 10.19
N GLY A 88 0.25 5.78 11.35
CA GLY A 88 0.28 5.01 12.59
C GLY A 88 1.37 3.94 12.65
N ALA A 89 2.37 3.99 11.77
CA ALA A 89 3.50 3.08 11.81
C ALA A 89 4.23 3.16 13.14
N LYS A 90 4.55 2.01 13.74
CA LYS A 90 5.35 1.92 14.98
C LYS A 90 6.83 1.71 14.68
N THR A 91 7.16 1.22 13.51
CA THR A 91 8.52 0.94 13.04
C THR A 91 8.64 1.25 11.56
N GLN A 92 9.86 1.33 11.06
CA GLN A 92 10.09 1.44 9.62
C GLN A 92 9.62 0.18 8.88
N SER A 93 9.01 0.38 7.73
CA SER A 93 8.56 -0.71 6.86
C SER A 93 9.52 -0.90 5.68
N ILE A 94 10.27 -1.98 5.71
CA ILE A 94 11.16 -2.36 4.61
C ILE A 94 10.36 -2.61 3.33
N GLY A 95 9.24 -3.33 3.43
CA GLY A 95 8.39 -3.64 2.28
C GLY A 95 7.86 -2.38 1.60
N CYS A 96 7.29 -1.45 2.35
CA CYS A 96 6.79 -0.19 1.81
C CYS A 96 7.92 0.65 1.16
N SER A 97 9.09 0.67 1.77
CA SER A 97 10.27 1.38 1.21
C SER A 97 10.71 0.78 -0.13
N MET A 98 10.72 -0.55 -0.24
CA MET A 98 11.05 -1.24 -1.49
C MET A 98 9.99 -0.99 -2.58
N GLU A 99 8.71 -1.04 -2.24
CA GLU A 99 7.61 -0.76 -3.16
C GLU A 99 7.67 0.67 -3.70
N LEU A 100 7.94 1.66 -2.86
CA LEU A 100 8.16 3.05 -3.26
C LEU A 100 9.39 3.19 -4.18
N ALA A 101 10.48 2.49 -3.86
CA ALA A 101 11.67 2.49 -4.71
C ALA A 101 11.39 1.89 -6.11
N TRP A 102 10.62 0.78 -6.16
CA TRP A 102 10.20 0.20 -7.44
C TRP A 102 9.30 1.14 -8.23
N ALA A 103 8.34 1.79 -7.55
CA ALA A 103 7.44 2.76 -8.18
C ALA A 103 8.21 3.92 -8.79
N ASN A 104 9.12 4.51 -8.04
CA ASN A 104 9.97 5.61 -8.49
C ASN A 104 10.83 5.21 -9.70
N LEU A 105 11.49 4.04 -9.65
CA LEU A 105 12.27 3.51 -10.77
C LEU A 105 11.42 3.29 -12.04
N LEU A 106 10.15 2.97 -11.88
CA LEU A 106 9.20 2.76 -12.97
C LEU A 106 8.47 4.04 -13.39
N ASN A 107 8.81 5.20 -12.81
CA ASN A 107 8.16 6.50 -13.03
C ASN A 107 6.63 6.43 -12.80
N LYS A 108 6.22 5.71 -11.76
CA LYS A 108 4.82 5.67 -11.33
C LYS A 108 4.56 6.82 -10.38
N PRO A 109 3.48 7.60 -10.55
CA PRO A 109 3.07 8.57 -9.54
C PRO A 109 2.86 7.91 -8.19
N THR A 110 3.41 8.52 -7.14
CA THR A 110 3.30 8.01 -5.76
C THR A 110 2.63 9.03 -4.85
N ILE A 111 1.63 8.57 -4.12
CA ILE A 111 0.96 9.35 -3.07
C ILE A 111 1.27 8.65 -1.76
N VAL A 112 1.98 9.33 -0.87
CA VAL A 112 2.36 8.80 0.45
C VAL A 112 1.54 9.50 1.53
N ILE A 113 0.90 8.70 2.38
CA ILE A 113 0.16 9.19 3.54
C ILE A 113 1.04 8.96 4.77
N MET A 114 1.43 10.03 5.44
CA MET A 114 2.33 9.96 6.59
C MET A 114 2.19 11.18 7.48
N GLU A 115 1.97 10.96 8.77
CA GLU A 115 1.96 12.01 9.78
C GLU A 115 3.38 12.43 10.16
N SER A 116 3.52 13.64 10.69
CA SER A 116 4.79 14.13 11.25
C SER A 116 5.27 13.27 12.43
N GLY A 117 6.55 12.94 12.47
CA GLY A 117 7.14 12.06 13.49
C GLY A 117 6.97 10.57 13.20
N ASN A 118 6.51 10.22 12.01
CA ASN A 118 6.38 8.82 11.59
C ASN A 118 7.75 8.13 11.52
N PRO A 119 7.88 6.87 11.97
CA PRO A 119 9.16 6.14 11.91
C PRO A 119 9.74 5.97 10.49
N ASN A 120 8.91 6.12 9.47
CA ASN A 120 9.33 6.04 8.05
C ASN A 120 9.82 7.39 7.50
N GLU A 121 9.89 8.45 8.30
CA GLU A 121 10.53 9.70 7.89
C GLU A 121 12.00 9.45 7.54
N HIS A 122 12.30 9.53 6.26
CA HIS A 122 13.63 9.32 5.72
C HIS A 122 13.79 10.08 4.41
N ALA A 123 15.00 10.57 4.12
CA ALA A 123 15.29 11.32 2.90
C ALA A 123 14.82 10.58 1.62
N PHE A 124 15.00 9.27 1.57
CA PHE A 124 14.58 8.47 0.42
C PHE A 124 13.05 8.36 0.28
N ILE A 125 12.33 8.27 1.38
CA ILE A 125 10.87 8.27 1.36
C ILE A 125 10.34 9.61 0.85
N TYR A 126 10.88 10.70 1.36
CA TYR A 126 10.52 12.05 0.88
C TYR A 126 10.82 12.25 -0.61
N GLN A 127 11.93 11.69 -1.11
CA GLN A 127 12.27 11.79 -2.54
C GLN A 127 11.44 10.87 -3.45
N THR A 128 10.88 9.78 -2.92
CA THR A 128 10.01 8.88 -3.68
C THR A 128 8.54 9.29 -3.65
N ALA A 129 8.14 10.22 -2.78
CA ALA A 129 6.78 10.73 -2.68
C ALA A 129 6.60 11.91 -3.64
N ASP A 130 5.83 11.70 -4.72
CA ASP A 130 5.43 12.82 -5.59
C ASP A 130 4.40 13.70 -4.87
N PHE A 131 3.56 13.08 -4.06
CA PHE A 131 2.55 13.76 -3.23
C PHE A 131 2.64 13.20 -1.81
N LEU A 132 2.84 14.08 -0.83
CA LEU A 132 2.83 13.72 0.59
C LEU A 132 1.61 14.38 1.24
N VAL A 133 0.78 13.55 1.86
CA VAL A 133 -0.47 13.97 2.50
C VAL A 133 -0.60 13.34 3.89
N GLU A 134 -1.51 13.87 4.71
CA GLU A 134 -1.66 13.40 6.10
C GLU A 134 -2.92 12.58 6.35
N SER A 135 -3.78 12.42 5.33
CA SER A 135 -5.03 11.64 5.47
C SER A 135 -5.35 10.80 4.26
N LEU A 136 -6.12 9.73 4.47
CA LEU A 136 -6.63 8.88 3.39
C LEU A 136 -7.56 9.69 2.45
N LEU A 137 -8.35 10.60 3.00
CA LEU A 137 -9.24 11.44 2.21
C LEU A 137 -8.45 12.28 1.20
N GLU A 138 -7.43 13.01 1.65
CA GLU A 138 -6.56 13.80 0.77
C GLU A 138 -5.85 12.95 -0.28
N ALA A 139 -5.42 11.74 0.09
CA ALA A 139 -4.78 10.83 -0.85
C ALA A 139 -5.74 10.38 -1.95
N LEU A 140 -6.98 10.08 -1.61
CA LEU A 140 -8.00 9.68 -2.58
C LEU A 140 -8.43 10.86 -3.47
N ASP A 141 -8.57 12.06 -2.91
CA ASP A 141 -8.81 13.30 -3.69
C ASP A 141 -7.65 13.56 -4.66
N THR A 142 -6.41 13.34 -4.24
CA THR A 142 -5.23 13.47 -5.10
C THR A 142 -5.23 12.42 -6.21
N CYS A 143 -5.56 11.16 -5.92
CA CYS A 143 -5.74 10.12 -6.94
C CYS A 143 -6.75 10.54 -8.01
N GLU A 144 -7.92 11.02 -7.58
CA GLU A 144 -8.96 11.49 -8.48
C GLU A 144 -8.46 12.61 -9.38
N SER A 145 -7.78 13.58 -8.80
CA SER A 145 -7.24 14.73 -9.52
C SER A 145 -6.19 14.36 -10.58
N ILE A 146 -5.38 13.34 -10.32
CA ILE A 146 -4.36 12.86 -11.27
C ILE A 146 -5.00 12.06 -12.41
N LEU A 147 -6.03 11.26 -12.10
CA LEU A 147 -6.55 10.26 -13.03
C LEU A 147 -7.71 10.74 -13.91
N LEU A 148 -8.44 11.74 -13.46
CA LEU A 148 -9.67 12.19 -14.12
C LEU A 148 -9.53 13.53 -14.87
N TYR A 149 -8.37 14.17 -14.77
CA TYR A 149 -8.10 15.46 -15.43
C TYR A 149 -6.78 15.42 -16.24
#